data_b4aa0aa280a760c598f48fda4c933e64
#
_entry.id   b4aa0aa280a760c598f48fda4c933e64
#
_cell.length_a   1.000
_cell.length_b   1.000
_cell.length_c   1.000
_cell.angle_alpha   90.00
_cell.angle_beta   90.00
_cell.angle_gamma   90.00
#
_symmetry.space_group_name_H-M   'P 1'
#
loop_
_entity.id
_entity.type
_entity.pdbx_description
1 polymer ?
#
loop_
_entity_poly.entity_id
_entity_poly.type
_entity_poly.pdbx_seq_one_letter_code
_entity_poly.pdbx_strand_id
1 'polypeptide(L)'
;SPPRRLLGALISRVKILGGMDIAERRRCQDGRIKVTVGDKQLDLRVSVIPTNHGQSIVMRILDKDNIKIGVRQLGFNEANYKTFNDLIRRPNGIILVTGPTGSGKTTTLYAALNELNRPDRKIITAEDPVEYYLPGINQVEIKHKIGLDFARVIKAMLRQAPNIILVGEMRDLETASMGIQASLTGHLVFSTLHTNDAPSAMSRMVDFG
;
A
#
# COMPACT_ATOMS: atom_id res chain seq x y z
N SER A 1 -29.35 -8.86 -7.36
CA SER A 1 -29.00 -9.27 -5.98
C SER A 1 -29.46 -10.71 -5.77
N PRO A 2 -28.77 -11.50 -4.98
CA PRO A 2 -29.15 -12.88 -4.73
C PRO A 2 -30.47 -12.95 -3.96
N PRO A 3 -31.25 -14.05 -4.12
CA PRO A 3 -32.51 -14.24 -3.39
C PRO A 3 -32.29 -14.17 -1.87
N ARG A 4 -33.19 -13.52 -1.13
CA ARG A 4 -33.07 -13.35 0.33
C ARG A 4 -32.87 -14.66 1.10
N ARG A 5 -33.45 -15.78 0.63
CA ARG A 5 -33.32 -17.10 1.21
C ARG A 5 -31.87 -17.64 1.20
N LEU A 6 -31.03 -17.16 0.29
CA LEU A 6 -29.63 -17.58 0.16
C LEU A 6 -28.66 -16.70 0.96
N LEU A 7 -29.13 -15.56 1.48
CA LEU A 7 -28.25 -14.57 2.11
C LEU A 7 -27.44 -15.13 3.25
N GLY A 8 -28.07 -15.90 4.16
CA GLY A 8 -27.38 -16.53 5.29
C GLY A 8 -26.29 -17.52 4.85
N ALA A 9 -26.61 -18.35 3.85
CA ALA A 9 -25.64 -19.31 3.30
C ALA A 9 -24.47 -18.63 2.60
N LEU A 10 -24.73 -17.56 1.85
CA LEU A 10 -23.70 -16.75 1.18
C LEU A 10 -22.77 -16.07 2.20
N ILE A 11 -23.34 -15.47 3.26
CA ILE A 11 -22.56 -14.84 4.33
C ILE A 11 -21.66 -15.87 5.01
N SER A 12 -22.21 -17.02 5.37
CA SER A 12 -21.45 -18.12 6.01
C SER A 12 -20.32 -18.60 5.08
N ARG A 13 -20.58 -18.75 3.79
CA ARG A 13 -19.58 -19.19 2.82
C ARG A 13 -18.45 -18.18 2.67
N VAL A 14 -18.78 -16.89 2.59
CA VAL A 14 -17.80 -15.80 2.51
C VAL A 14 -16.94 -15.75 3.76
N LYS A 15 -17.55 -15.91 4.95
CA LYS A 15 -16.80 -15.96 6.22
C LYS A 15 -15.83 -17.12 6.28
N ILE A 16 -16.26 -18.33 5.88
CA ILE A 16 -15.38 -19.51 5.81
C ILE A 16 -14.19 -19.25 4.91
N LEU A 17 -14.44 -18.78 3.69
CA LEU A 17 -13.39 -18.51 2.71
C LEU A 17 -12.43 -17.40 3.16
N GLY A 18 -12.94 -16.42 3.90
CA GLY A 18 -12.16 -15.30 4.43
C GLY A 18 -11.46 -15.57 5.77
N GLY A 19 -11.58 -16.80 6.33
CA GLY A 19 -11.01 -17.13 7.63
C GLY A 19 -11.66 -16.41 8.81
N MET A 20 -12.94 -16.05 8.68
CA MET A 20 -13.72 -15.35 9.68
C MET A 20 -14.59 -16.30 10.49
N ASP A 21 -14.97 -15.89 11.71
CA ASP A 21 -15.86 -16.65 12.58
C ASP A 21 -17.32 -16.59 12.06
N ILE A 22 -17.89 -17.75 11.77
CA ILE A 22 -19.26 -17.90 11.26
C ILE A 22 -20.28 -17.59 12.36
N ALA A 23 -19.96 -17.96 13.61
CA ALA A 23 -20.86 -17.81 14.75
C ALA A 23 -20.96 -16.34 15.21
N GLU A 24 -19.91 -15.55 15.03
CA GLU A 24 -19.89 -14.14 15.41
C GLU A 24 -20.74 -13.31 14.43
N ARG A 25 -21.83 -12.71 14.94
CA ARG A 25 -22.77 -11.89 14.14
C ARG A 25 -22.88 -10.46 14.63
N ARG A 26 -22.26 -10.11 15.76
CA ARG A 26 -22.40 -8.82 16.44
C ARG A 26 -21.18 -7.92 16.29
N ARG A 27 -20.06 -8.47 15.84
CA ARG A 27 -18.81 -7.72 15.67
C ARG A 27 -18.43 -7.60 14.20
N CYS A 28 -17.74 -6.52 13.88
CA CYS A 28 -17.12 -6.36 12.57
C CYS A 28 -16.01 -7.38 12.40
N GLN A 29 -15.90 -7.94 11.21
CA GLN A 29 -14.84 -8.88 10.85
C GLN A 29 -14.28 -8.54 9.49
N ASP A 30 -12.98 -8.68 9.35
CA ASP A 30 -12.27 -8.50 8.08
C ASP A 30 -11.54 -9.79 7.73
N GLY A 31 -11.54 -10.12 6.46
CA GLY A 31 -10.90 -11.33 5.93
C GLY A 31 -10.36 -11.15 4.53
N ARG A 32 -9.63 -12.15 4.06
CA ARG A 32 -9.09 -12.19 2.71
C ARG A 32 -9.42 -13.51 2.06
N ILE A 33 -9.85 -13.46 0.80
CA ILE A 33 -10.16 -14.63 0.00
C ILE A 33 -9.28 -14.60 -1.24
N LYS A 34 -8.49 -15.63 -1.46
CA LYS A 34 -7.76 -15.82 -2.71
C LYS A 34 -8.57 -16.76 -3.60
N VAL A 35 -8.88 -16.30 -4.80
CA VAL A 35 -9.59 -17.10 -5.80
C VAL A 35 -8.86 -17.08 -7.13
N THR A 36 -8.89 -18.19 -7.85
CA THR A 36 -8.42 -18.28 -9.22
C THR A 36 -9.64 -18.30 -10.13
N VAL A 37 -9.72 -17.38 -11.06
CA VAL A 37 -10.79 -17.29 -12.07
C VAL A 37 -10.15 -17.35 -13.44
N GLY A 38 -10.28 -18.49 -14.12
CA GLY A 38 -9.48 -18.78 -15.31
C GLY A 38 -8.00 -18.82 -14.95
N ASP A 39 -7.18 -18.07 -15.68
CA ASP A 39 -5.73 -17.96 -15.44
C ASP A 39 -5.34 -16.84 -14.45
N LYS A 40 -6.34 -16.09 -13.93
CA LYS A 40 -6.11 -14.95 -13.04
C LYS A 40 -6.23 -15.32 -11.57
N GLN A 41 -5.26 -14.89 -10.77
CA GLN A 41 -5.34 -14.91 -9.32
C GLN A 41 -5.87 -13.58 -8.79
N LEU A 42 -7.03 -13.62 -8.16
CA LEU A 42 -7.67 -12.47 -7.54
C LEU A 42 -7.55 -12.55 -6.01
N ASP A 43 -7.25 -11.44 -5.39
CA ASP A 43 -7.27 -11.28 -3.94
C ASP A 43 -8.50 -10.41 -3.58
N LEU A 44 -9.40 -10.96 -2.78
CA LEU A 44 -10.60 -10.30 -2.33
C LEU A 44 -10.41 -9.85 -0.88
N ARG A 45 -10.47 -8.56 -0.62
CA ARG A 45 -10.61 -8.05 0.76
C ARG A 45 -12.08 -7.99 1.10
N VAL A 46 -12.43 -8.64 2.19
CA VAL A 46 -13.82 -8.77 2.63
C VAL A 46 -13.97 -8.10 3.98
N SER A 47 -14.94 -7.21 4.09
CA SER A 47 -15.38 -6.63 5.36
C SER A 47 -16.82 -7.00 5.62
N VAL A 48 -17.10 -7.48 6.83
CA VAL A 48 -18.43 -7.87 7.30
C VAL A 48 -18.78 -7.01 8.50
N ILE A 49 -19.90 -6.31 8.43
CA ILE A 49 -20.41 -5.48 9.51
C ILE A 49 -21.81 -5.92 9.93
N PRO A 50 -22.14 -5.90 11.23
CA PRO A 50 -23.50 -6.08 11.70
C PRO A 50 -24.37 -4.86 11.34
N THR A 51 -25.60 -5.10 10.93
CA THR A 51 -26.60 -4.05 10.68
C THR A 51 -27.94 -4.44 11.30
N ASN A 52 -28.86 -3.50 11.40
CA ASN A 52 -30.21 -3.74 11.95
C ASN A 52 -31.00 -4.82 11.18
N HIS A 53 -30.66 -5.07 9.94
CA HIS A 53 -31.36 -6.03 9.07
C HIS A 53 -30.52 -7.29 8.74
N GLY A 54 -29.48 -7.56 9.54
CA GLY A 54 -28.57 -8.67 9.33
C GLY A 54 -27.13 -8.20 9.17
N GLN A 55 -26.33 -8.91 8.38
CA GLN A 55 -24.93 -8.55 8.14
C GLN A 55 -24.75 -8.00 6.72
N SER A 56 -24.03 -6.90 6.61
CA SER A 56 -23.59 -6.35 5.33
C SER A 56 -22.18 -6.84 5.00
N ILE A 57 -21.93 -7.19 3.76
CA ILE A 57 -20.61 -7.62 3.27
C ILE A 57 -20.19 -6.71 2.12
N VAL A 58 -18.97 -6.20 2.21
CA VAL A 58 -18.29 -5.52 1.13
C VAL A 58 -17.09 -6.33 0.72
N MET A 59 -16.94 -6.59 -0.56
CA MET A 59 -15.78 -7.28 -1.13
C MET A 59 -15.09 -6.35 -2.12
N ARG A 60 -13.81 -6.06 -1.87
CA ARG A 60 -12.96 -5.33 -2.80
C ARG A 60 -12.10 -6.33 -3.56
N ILE A 61 -12.21 -6.31 -4.87
CA ILE A 61 -11.41 -7.17 -5.76
C ILE A 61 -10.08 -6.46 -6.02
N LEU A 62 -8.98 -7.12 -5.72
CA LEU A 62 -7.63 -6.70 -6.05
C LEU A 62 -7.13 -7.60 -7.17
N ASP A 63 -7.01 -7.05 -8.37
CA ASP A 63 -6.43 -7.74 -9.51
C ASP A 63 -4.91 -7.58 -9.44
N LYS A 64 -4.20 -8.69 -9.19
CA LYS A 64 -2.74 -8.66 -9.03
C LYS A 64 -1.98 -8.60 -10.36
N ASP A 65 -2.64 -8.92 -11.46
CA ASP A 65 -1.98 -9.05 -12.77
C ASP A 65 -1.84 -7.73 -13.52
N ASN A 66 -2.40 -6.65 -13.01
CA ASN A 66 -2.75 -5.51 -13.85
C ASN A 66 -1.81 -4.31 -13.82
N ILE A 67 -0.63 -4.32 -13.17
CA ILE A 67 0.10 -3.06 -13.11
C ILE A 67 1.61 -3.22 -13.34
N LYS A 68 1.97 -3.46 -14.59
CA LYS A 68 3.28 -3.02 -15.10
C LYS A 68 3.12 -1.64 -15.78
N ILE A 69 2.55 -0.66 -15.05
CA ILE A 69 2.50 0.70 -15.55
C ILE A 69 3.91 1.29 -15.36
N GLY A 70 4.50 1.72 -16.46
CA GLY A 70 5.76 2.48 -16.45
C GLY A 70 5.49 3.97 -16.16
N VAL A 71 6.54 4.69 -15.75
CA VAL A 71 6.44 6.13 -15.45
C VAL A 71 5.91 6.94 -16.66
N ARG A 72 6.23 6.55 -17.88
CA ARG A 72 5.69 7.21 -19.09
C ARG A 72 4.17 7.10 -19.24
N GLN A 73 3.58 6.05 -18.72
CA GLN A 73 2.13 5.79 -18.82
C GLN A 73 1.31 6.54 -17.75
N LEU A 74 1.97 7.23 -16.82
CA LEU A 74 1.31 8.03 -15.78
C LEU A 74 0.68 9.32 -16.30
N GLY A 75 0.91 9.69 -17.57
CA GLY A 75 0.33 10.88 -18.18
C GLY A 75 1.12 12.17 -17.94
N PHE A 76 2.38 12.09 -17.50
CA PHE A 76 3.26 13.24 -17.42
C PHE A 76 3.51 13.86 -18.80
N ASN A 77 3.52 15.18 -18.88
CA ASN A 77 4.12 15.86 -20.04
C ASN A 77 5.63 15.59 -20.08
N GLU A 78 6.29 15.84 -21.22
CA GLU A 78 7.71 15.47 -21.41
C GLU A 78 8.65 16.17 -20.42
N ALA A 79 8.37 17.43 -20.08
CA ALA A 79 9.20 18.19 -19.13
C ALA A 79 9.09 17.60 -17.70
N ASN A 80 7.87 17.32 -17.25
CA ASN A 80 7.62 16.71 -15.93
C ASN A 80 8.14 15.27 -15.86
N TYR A 81 7.98 14.51 -16.95
CA TYR A 81 8.54 13.16 -17.03
C TYR A 81 10.06 13.18 -16.86
N LYS A 82 10.76 14.06 -17.58
CA LYS A 82 12.22 14.20 -17.46
C LYS A 82 12.62 14.56 -16.04
N THR A 83 11.99 15.57 -15.45
CA THR A 83 12.27 15.98 -14.08
C THR A 83 12.04 14.87 -13.09
N PHE A 84 10.90 14.18 -13.17
CA PHE A 84 10.58 13.06 -12.28
C PHE A 84 11.55 11.89 -12.44
N ASN A 85 11.89 11.54 -13.68
CA ASN A 85 12.84 10.48 -13.99
C ASN A 85 14.26 10.78 -13.47
N ASP A 86 14.69 12.05 -13.51
CA ASP A 86 15.97 12.48 -12.94
C ASP A 86 15.95 12.43 -11.40
N LEU A 87 14.83 12.81 -10.78
CA LEU A 87 14.67 12.78 -9.33
C LEU A 87 14.69 11.36 -8.77
N ILE A 88 13.98 10.42 -9.38
CA ILE A 88 13.93 9.03 -8.89
C ILE A 88 15.26 8.28 -9.05
N ARG A 89 16.19 8.81 -9.85
CA ARG A 89 17.53 8.21 -10.07
C ARG A 89 18.60 8.77 -9.15
N ARG A 90 18.26 9.71 -8.29
CA ARG A 90 19.21 10.23 -7.30
C ARG A 90 19.65 9.12 -6.33
N PRO A 91 20.89 9.17 -5.84
CA PRO A 91 21.41 8.13 -4.95
C PRO A 91 20.71 8.11 -3.59
N ASN A 92 20.25 9.25 -3.13
CA ASN A 92 19.58 9.43 -1.83
C ASN A 92 18.64 10.63 -1.88
N GLY A 93 17.78 10.74 -0.88
CA GLY A 93 16.79 11.80 -0.74
C GLY A 93 15.42 11.25 -0.37
N ILE A 94 14.46 12.14 -0.23
CA ILE A 94 13.07 11.76 0.04
C ILE A 94 12.16 12.31 -1.07
N ILE A 95 11.28 11.48 -1.58
CA ILE A 95 10.26 11.82 -2.57
C ILE A 95 8.89 11.56 -1.95
N LEU A 96 8.11 12.62 -1.79
CA LEU A 96 6.77 12.57 -1.23
C LEU A 96 5.73 12.70 -2.33
N VAL A 97 4.81 11.74 -2.41
CA VAL A 97 3.67 11.79 -3.33
C VAL A 97 2.43 12.13 -2.52
N THR A 98 1.79 13.23 -2.85
CA THR A 98 0.64 13.75 -2.12
C THR A 98 -0.64 13.71 -2.93
N GLY A 99 -1.78 13.83 -2.27
CA GLY A 99 -3.09 13.86 -2.90
C GLY A 99 -4.15 13.09 -2.12
N PRO A 100 -5.43 13.26 -2.47
CA PRO A 100 -6.53 12.54 -1.84
C PRO A 100 -6.51 11.04 -2.16
N THR A 101 -7.39 10.29 -1.51
CA THR A 101 -7.59 8.87 -1.81
C THR A 101 -8.06 8.70 -3.26
N GLY A 102 -7.48 7.73 -3.97
CA GLY A 102 -7.81 7.48 -5.39
C GLY A 102 -7.11 8.39 -6.40
N SER A 103 -6.23 9.31 -5.97
CA SER A 103 -5.48 10.22 -6.88
C SER A 103 -4.33 9.53 -7.63
N GLY A 104 -4.07 8.25 -7.40
CA GLY A 104 -3.01 7.52 -8.09
C GLY A 104 -1.66 7.51 -7.37
N LYS A 105 -1.59 7.88 -6.07
CA LYS A 105 -0.33 7.88 -5.31
C LYS A 105 0.41 6.54 -5.39
N THR A 106 -0.26 5.46 -5.03
CA THR A 106 0.31 4.10 -5.08
C THR A 106 0.72 3.72 -6.49
N THR A 107 -0.09 4.06 -7.50
CA THR A 107 0.23 3.81 -8.91
C THR A 107 1.52 4.52 -9.32
N THR A 108 1.68 5.78 -8.93
CA THR A 108 2.89 6.58 -9.21
C THR A 108 4.12 5.98 -8.52
N LEU A 109 3.99 5.63 -7.24
CA LEU A 109 5.09 5.02 -6.47
C LEU A 109 5.51 3.68 -7.06
N TYR A 110 4.56 2.82 -7.37
CA TYR A 110 4.86 1.51 -7.93
C TYR A 110 5.46 1.60 -9.33
N ALA A 111 5.02 2.57 -10.17
CA ALA A 111 5.63 2.84 -11.45
C ALA A 111 7.10 3.27 -11.29
N ALA A 112 7.39 4.13 -10.31
CA ALA A 112 8.76 4.53 -9.98
C ALA A 112 9.60 3.35 -9.49
N LEU A 113 9.07 2.51 -8.60
CA LEU A 113 9.77 1.32 -8.11
C LEU A 113 10.05 0.31 -9.23
N ASN A 114 9.10 0.09 -10.14
CA ASN A 114 9.31 -0.77 -11.30
C ASN A 114 10.43 -0.27 -12.22
N GLU A 115 10.51 1.05 -12.45
CA GLU A 115 11.59 1.68 -13.24
C GLU A 115 12.97 1.52 -12.59
N LEU A 116 13.01 1.50 -11.25
CA LEU A 116 14.22 1.40 -10.45
C LEU A 116 14.61 -0.02 -10.09
N ASN A 117 13.72 -0.99 -10.33
CA ASN A 117 13.91 -2.39 -9.96
C ASN A 117 14.92 -3.05 -10.88
N ARG A 118 16.17 -3.12 -10.41
CA ARG A 118 17.31 -3.71 -11.10
C ARG A 118 18.02 -4.70 -10.19
N PRO A 119 18.73 -5.69 -10.74
CA PRO A 119 19.45 -6.70 -9.94
C PRO A 119 20.51 -6.12 -8.98
N ASP A 120 21.04 -4.94 -9.29
CA ASP A 120 22.05 -4.22 -8.50
C ASP A 120 21.45 -3.33 -7.40
N ARG A 121 20.12 -3.27 -7.29
CA ARG A 121 19.43 -2.42 -6.32
C ARG A 121 18.48 -3.22 -5.45
N LYS A 122 18.65 -3.11 -4.14
CA LYS A 122 17.72 -3.69 -3.17
C LYS A 122 16.63 -2.70 -2.81
N ILE A 123 15.39 -3.06 -3.11
CA ILE A 123 14.19 -2.28 -2.82
C ILE A 123 13.39 -2.99 -1.73
N ILE A 124 13.05 -2.28 -0.66
CA ILE A 124 12.19 -2.80 0.41
C ILE A 124 11.04 -1.82 0.64
N THR A 125 9.82 -2.34 0.81
CA THR A 125 8.65 -1.52 1.09
C THR A 125 8.01 -1.90 2.42
N ALA A 126 7.42 -0.92 3.11
CA ALA A 126 6.50 -1.09 4.24
C ALA A 126 5.14 -0.50 3.85
N GLU A 127 4.09 -1.30 3.86
CA GLU A 127 2.79 -0.93 3.29
C GLU A 127 1.63 -1.39 4.18
N ASP A 128 0.56 -0.61 4.24
CA ASP A 128 -0.66 -0.94 4.99
C ASP A 128 -1.92 -0.70 4.15
N PRO A 129 -2.29 -1.75 3.41
CA PRO A 129 -1.61 -2.99 3.13
C PRO A 129 -0.86 -2.97 1.78
N VAL A 130 -0.15 -4.05 1.42
CA VAL A 130 0.39 -4.25 0.07
C VAL A 130 -0.76 -4.34 -0.93
N GLU A 131 -0.79 -3.45 -1.92
CA GLU A 131 -1.88 -3.40 -2.91
C GLU A 131 -1.77 -4.52 -3.95
N TYR A 132 -0.57 -4.74 -4.50
CA TYR A 132 -0.27 -5.85 -5.39
C TYR A 132 1.22 -6.18 -5.36
N TYR A 133 1.54 -7.38 -5.80
CA TYR A 133 2.89 -7.91 -5.75
C TYR A 133 3.78 -7.33 -6.85
N LEU A 134 4.96 -6.86 -6.46
CA LEU A 134 6.00 -6.41 -7.38
C LEU A 134 7.14 -7.43 -7.38
N PRO A 135 7.34 -8.17 -8.50
CA PRO A 135 8.43 -9.14 -8.59
C PRO A 135 9.79 -8.47 -8.35
N GLY A 136 10.66 -9.12 -7.56
CA GLY A 136 11.99 -8.61 -7.26
C GLY A 136 12.07 -7.55 -6.17
N ILE A 137 10.95 -7.14 -5.57
CA ILE A 137 10.87 -6.17 -4.49
C ILE A 137 10.45 -6.87 -3.18
N ASN A 138 11.12 -6.56 -2.09
CA ASN A 138 10.77 -7.09 -0.77
C ASN A 138 9.66 -6.24 -0.15
N GLN A 139 8.42 -6.67 -0.25
CA GLN A 139 7.25 -5.96 0.27
C GLN A 139 6.87 -6.49 1.64
N VAL A 140 6.88 -5.61 2.65
CA VAL A 140 6.47 -5.93 4.02
C VAL A 140 5.10 -5.32 4.29
N GLU A 141 4.14 -6.16 4.60
CA GLU A 141 2.81 -5.71 5.01
C GLU A 141 2.77 -5.45 6.52
N ILE A 142 2.30 -4.27 6.90
CA ILE A 142 2.08 -3.89 8.30
C ILE A 142 1.01 -4.79 8.92
N LYS A 143 1.23 -5.20 10.17
CA LYS A 143 0.32 -6.08 10.91
C LYS A 143 0.20 -5.60 12.37
N HIS A 144 -0.62 -4.59 12.60
CA HIS A 144 -0.82 -3.98 13.92
C HIS A 144 -1.18 -4.99 15.00
N LYS A 145 -1.92 -6.05 14.65
CA LYS A 145 -2.34 -7.12 15.61
C LYS A 145 -1.17 -7.84 16.30
N ILE A 146 -0.01 -7.87 15.65
CA ILE A 146 1.20 -8.50 16.20
C ILE A 146 2.30 -7.47 16.52
N GLY A 147 1.95 -6.18 16.52
CA GLY A 147 2.87 -5.10 16.80
C GLY A 147 3.89 -4.83 15.68
N LEU A 148 3.61 -5.25 14.45
CA LEU A 148 4.42 -4.93 13.28
C LEU A 148 3.90 -3.63 12.66
N ASP A 149 4.43 -2.50 13.12
CA ASP A 149 4.13 -1.14 12.68
C ASP A 149 5.21 -0.58 11.74
N PHE A 150 4.95 0.60 11.16
CA PHE A 150 5.89 1.25 10.25
C PHE A 150 7.26 1.50 10.87
N ALA A 151 7.30 2.03 12.09
CA ALA A 151 8.55 2.38 12.76
C ALA A 151 9.45 1.14 12.97
N ARG A 152 8.88 0.04 13.44
CA ARG A 152 9.60 -1.24 13.61
C ARG A 152 10.11 -1.78 12.28
N VAL A 153 9.28 -1.73 11.24
CA VAL A 153 9.66 -2.21 9.91
C VAL A 153 10.79 -1.37 9.35
N ILE A 154 10.72 -0.03 9.40
CA ILE A 154 11.79 0.85 8.91
C ILE A 154 13.11 0.59 9.65
N LYS A 155 13.07 0.48 10.99
CA LYS A 155 14.25 0.11 11.79
C LYS A 155 14.90 -1.21 11.34
N ALA A 156 14.07 -2.19 10.97
CA ALA A 156 14.57 -3.46 10.46
C ALA A 156 15.13 -3.34 9.04
N MET A 157 14.45 -2.58 8.16
CA MET A 157 14.88 -2.33 6.78
C MET A 157 16.28 -1.73 6.70
N LEU A 158 16.60 -0.74 7.54
CA LEU A 158 17.91 -0.07 7.56
C LEU A 158 19.07 -1.05 7.83
N ARG A 159 18.79 -2.18 8.48
CA ARG A 159 19.79 -3.25 8.71
C ARG A 159 19.87 -4.27 7.58
N GLN A 160 19.05 -4.10 6.54
CA GLN A 160 19.00 -4.97 5.37
C GLN A 160 19.78 -4.43 4.17
N ALA A 161 20.58 -3.35 4.36
CA ALA A 161 21.31 -2.66 3.31
C ALA A 161 20.45 -2.34 2.05
N PRO A 162 19.29 -1.68 2.19
CA PRO A 162 18.48 -1.30 1.04
C PRO A 162 19.13 -0.11 0.31
N ASN A 163 18.92 -0.04 -1.00
CA ASN A 163 19.21 1.16 -1.78
C ASN A 163 17.98 2.10 -1.78
N ILE A 164 16.80 1.50 -1.83
CA ILE A 164 15.53 2.20 -1.97
C ILE A 164 14.55 1.67 -0.94
N ILE A 165 13.89 2.59 -0.25
CA ILE A 165 12.87 2.30 0.76
C ILE A 165 11.57 2.98 0.34
N LEU A 166 10.46 2.25 0.41
CA LEU A 166 9.13 2.84 0.34
C LEU A 166 8.45 2.68 1.69
N VAL A 167 8.00 3.80 2.24
CA VAL A 167 7.12 3.86 3.41
C VAL A 167 5.73 4.25 2.88
N GLY A 168 4.77 3.35 2.96
CA GLY A 168 3.45 3.53 2.34
C GLY A 168 2.80 4.87 2.68
N GLU A 169 2.93 5.28 3.94
CA GLU A 169 2.52 6.61 4.39
C GLU A 169 3.28 7.03 5.66
N MET A 170 3.39 8.35 5.87
CA MET A 170 3.87 8.95 7.10
C MET A 170 2.69 9.61 7.82
N ARG A 171 2.31 9.07 8.99
CA ARG A 171 1.19 9.57 9.80
C ARG A 171 1.62 10.18 11.13
N ASP A 172 2.81 9.86 11.58
CA ASP A 172 3.33 10.23 12.90
C ASP A 172 4.79 10.67 12.83
N LEU A 173 5.23 11.37 13.87
CA LEU A 173 6.58 11.89 14.01
C LEU A 173 7.65 10.81 13.92
N GLU A 174 7.44 9.65 14.56
CA GLU A 174 8.44 8.58 14.59
C GLU A 174 8.72 8.04 13.19
N THR A 175 7.66 7.73 12.43
CA THR A 175 7.77 7.26 11.04
C THR A 175 8.39 8.32 10.14
N ALA A 176 7.98 9.59 10.28
CA ALA A 176 8.52 10.70 9.49
C ALA A 176 9.99 10.93 9.76
N SER A 177 10.39 11.00 11.04
CA SER A 177 11.79 11.17 11.46
C SER A 177 12.69 10.06 10.93
N MET A 178 12.23 8.82 10.99
CA MET A 178 12.98 7.68 10.47
C MET A 178 13.14 7.73 8.95
N GLY A 179 12.10 8.10 8.22
CA GLY A 179 12.16 8.28 6.77
C GLY A 179 13.16 9.37 6.38
N ILE A 180 13.13 10.50 7.08
CA ILE A 180 14.09 11.60 6.87
C ILE A 180 15.51 11.14 7.18
N GLN A 181 15.74 10.50 8.33
CA GLN A 181 17.08 9.98 8.70
C GLN A 181 17.60 8.98 7.66
N ALA A 182 16.76 8.08 7.18
CA ALA A 182 17.13 7.16 6.12
C ALA A 182 17.58 7.91 4.86
N SER A 183 16.86 8.97 4.47
CA SER A 183 17.20 9.76 3.30
C SER A 183 18.54 10.52 3.44
N LEU A 184 18.87 10.95 4.65
CA LEU A 184 20.12 11.64 4.97
C LEU A 184 21.31 10.67 5.06
N THR A 185 21.06 9.40 5.36
CA THR A 185 22.07 8.36 5.52
C THR A 185 22.34 7.54 4.26
N GLY A 186 21.93 8.03 3.10
CA GLY A 186 22.30 7.45 1.80
C GLY A 186 21.25 6.59 1.12
N HIS A 187 20.00 6.61 1.59
CA HIS A 187 18.90 5.84 1.01
C HIS A 187 17.96 6.75 0.21
N LEU A 188 17.43 6.25 -0.90
CA LEU A 188 16.34 6.92 -1.60
C LEU A 188 15.02 6.45 -0.97
N VAL A 189 14.28 7.38 -0.39
CA VAL A 189 13.04 7.11 0.34
C VAL A 189 11.83 7.63 -0.43
N PHE A 190 10.85 6.79 -0.63
CA PHE A 190 9.54 7.15 -1.17
C PHE A 190 8.49 7.07 -0.08
N SER A 191 7.58 8.03 -0.03
CA SER A 191 6.43 7.95 0.86
C SER A 191 5.23 8.75 0.35
N THR A 192 4.11 8.62 1.05
CA THR A 192 2.91 9.43 0.80
C THR A 192 2.53 10.27 2.02
N LEU A 193 1.89 11.39 1.71
CA LEU A 193 1.18 12.21 2.68
C LEU A 193 -0.25 12.46 2.19
N HIS A 194 -1.18 12.51 3.13
CA HIS A 194 -2.57 12.85 2.85
C HIS A 194 -2.77 14.38 2.92
N THR A 195 -2.19 15.10 1.97
CA THR A 195 -2.41 16.53 1.77
C THR A 195 -3.01 16.76 0.38
N ASN A 196 -3.72 17.86 0.20
CA ASN A 196 -4.38 18.15 -1.08
C ASN A 196 -3.39 18.60 -2.17
N ASP A 197 -2.27 19.16 -1.77
CA ASP A 197 -1.24 19.68 -2.67
C ASP A 197 0.18 19.46 -2.10
N ALA A 198 1.18 19.63 -2.93
CA ALA A 198 2.58 19.44 -2.56
C ALA A 198 3.11 20.49 -1.56
N PRO A 199 2.77 21.80 -1.64
CA PRO A 199 3.19 22.78 -0.63
C PRO A 199 2.69 22.44 0.76
N SER A 200 1.45 21.99 0.92
CA SER A 200 0.87 21.56 2.21
C SER A 200 1.60 20.37 2.84
N ALA A 201 2.33 19.59 2.04
CA ALA A 201 3.13 18.48 2.57
C ALA A 201 4.25 18.98 3.48
N MET A 202 4.87 20.14 3.17
CA MET A 202 5.92 20.72 4.00
C MET A 202 5.36 21.15 5.37
N SER A 203 4.23 21.85 5.38
CA SER A 203 3.55 22.23 6.62
C SER A 203 3.17 20.99 7.43
N ARG A 204 2.63 19.95 6.77
CA ARG A 204 2.28 18.70 7.44
C ARG A 204 3.49 17.99 8.06
N MET A 205 4.65 18.02 7.41
CA MET A 205 5.88 17.44 7.97
C MET A 205 6.36 18.23 9.20
N VAL A 206 6.18 19.55 9.20
CA VAL A 206 6.49 20.40 10.37
C VAL A 206 5.50 20.15 11.51
N ASP A 207 4.22 19.88 11.22
CA ASP A 207 3.20 19.59 12.23
C ASP A 207 3.44 18.27 12.99
N PHE A 208 4.25 17.40 12.44
CA PHE A 208 4.66 16.17 13.16
C PHE A 208 5.65 16.42 14.30
N GLY A 209 6.26 17.61 14.39
CA GLY A 209 7.20 18.04 15.42
C GLY A 209 8.50 18.56 14.82
#